data_084b466fa8a612c657950a0c4f2362a1
#
_entry.id   084b466fa8a612c657950a0c4f2362a1
#
_cell.length_a   1.000
_cell.length_b   1.000
_cell.length_c   1.000
_cell.angle_alpha   90.00
_cell.angle_beta   90.00
_cell.angle_gamma   90.00
#
_symmetry.space_group_name_H-M   'P 1'
#
loop_
_entity.id
_entity.type
_entity.pdbx_description
1 polymer ?
#
loop_
_entity_poly.entity_id
_entity_poly.type
_entity_poly.pdbx_seq_one_letter_code
_entity_poly.pdbx_strand_id
1 'polypeptide(L)'
;MQVGVSVRVRRIIAAGAVAIAGLGGAVGVIAADGLGSSPDTSSIQDVTAAPPPQLPRGGRSILPEFRVYAHYGAPQAKQLGILGIGTPTAAAARLTRQARAFSGKGRRPVLPAMELIGVIANAGPGADGKYRTRQTRQVIRRYLRAARAAKSLLILDIQPGRADFLTEAKAFEEFLIEPEVGLALDPEWRMGPNQVPGRVIGSVDAAEINAVTAWLSDFVNAGNLPDKLVIVHQFTDGMIRRKKGLRQRTGIDMVLNADGFGTAAAKTATYGRVVRGRGPFHTGFKLFFVEDTGLMTPSEVMRLRPRPEVVIYE
;
A
#
# COMPACT_ATOMS: atom_id res chain seq x y z
N MET A 1 -37.16 2.28 -12.39
CA MET A 1 -37.02 0.94 -11.82
C MET A 1 -35.64 0.86 -11.17
N GLN A 2 -35.61 1.21 -9.86
CA GLN A 2 -34.37 1.20 -9.07
C GLN A 2 -34.11 -0.22 -8.60
N VAL A 3 -33.02 -0.83 -9.10
CA VAL A 3 -32.53 -2.10 -8.55
C VAL A 3 -31.68 -1.76 -7.35
N GLY A 4 -32.25 -1.93 -6.17
CA GLY A 4 -31.55 -1.78 -4.91
C GLY A 4 -30.54 -2.92 -4.73
N VAL A 5 -29.26 -2.59 -4.88
CA VAL A 5 -28.18 -3.49 -4.45
C VAL A 5 -28.08 -3.39 -2.93
N SER A 6 -28.70 -4.34 -2.25
CA SER A 6 -28.53 -4.55 -0.81
C SER A 6 -27.10 -5.05 -0.55
N VAL A 7 -26.19 -4.14 -0.25
CA VAL A 7 -24.86 -4.47 0.23
C VAL A 7 -25.00 -4.93 1.69
N ARG A 8 -25.07 -6.24 1.91
CA ARG A 8 -24.90 -6.80 3.27
C ARG A 8 -23.44 -6.62 3.67
N VAL A 9 -23.17 -5.56 4.42
CA VAL A 9 -21.91 -5.38 5.15
C VAL A 9 -21.83 -6.49 6.20
N ARG A 10 -21.13 -7.58 5.89
CA ARG A 10 -20.80 -8.59 6.90
C ARG A 10 -19.72 -8.01 7.81
N ARG A 11 -20.10 -7.79 9.06
CA ARG A 11 -19.24 -7.31 10.14
C ARG A 11 -18.08 -8.26 10.36
N ILE A 12 -16.85 -7.82 10.06
CA ILE A 12 -15.65 -8.40 10.64
C ILE A 12 -15.32 -7.53 11.86
N ILE A 13 -15.81 -7.95 13.03
CA ILE A 13 -15.41 -7.36 14.31
C ILE A 13 -14.16 -8.12 14.75
N ALA A 14 -12.99 -7.59 14.47
CA ALA A 14 -11.77 -8.03 15.12
C ALA A 14 -11.66 -7.32 16.48
N ALA A 15 -12.16 -7.96 17.52
CA ALA A 15 -11.88 -7.56 18.90
C ALA A 15 -10.49 -8.09 19.26
N GLY A 16 -9.50 -7.24 19.26
CA GLY A 16 -8.15 -7.53 19.74
C GLY A 16 -7.65 -6.37 20.58
N ALA A 17 -7.96 -6.39 21.88
CA ALA A 17 -7.29 -5.56 22.85
C ALA A 17 -5.90 -6.17 23.15
N VAL A 18 -4.83 -5.55 22.67
CA VAL A 18 -3.47 -5.89 23.07
C VAL A 18 -2.99 -4.81 24.05
N ALA A 19 -2.83 -5.21 25.31
CA ALA A 19 -2.16 -4.41 26.31
C ALA A 19 -0.65 -4.43 26.04
N ILE A 20 -0.03 -3.27 25.90
CA ILE A 20 1.43 -3.14 25.80
C ILE A 20 1.93 -2.57 27.13
N ALA A 21 2.65 -3.41 27.87
CA ALA A 21 3.43 -2.98 29.03
C ALA A 21 4.72 -2.30 28.55
N GLY A 22 4.97 -1.08 29.00
CA GLY A 22 6.20 -0.35 28.75
C GLY A 22 7.32 -0.77 29.69
N LEU A 23 8.53 -0.92 29.16
CA LEU A 23 9.77 -0.98 29.96
C LEU A 23 10.71 0.10 29.43
N GLY A 24 11.03 1.04 30.30
CA GLY A 24 12.04 2.05 30.09
C GLY A 24 13.45 1.48 30.29
N GLY A 25 14.42 2.02 29.59
CA GLY A 25 15.84 1.68 29.72
C GLY A 25 16.72 2.87 29.37
N ALA A 26 17.62 3.17 30.28
CA ALA A 26 18.38 4.38 30.47
C ALA A 26 19.45 4.70 29.41
N VAL A 27 19.77 6.00 29.38
CA VAL A 27 20.84 6.66 28.62
C VAL A 27 22.19 6.42 29.28
N GLY A 28 23.21 6.10 28.50
CA GLY A 28 24.61 6.14 28.87
C GLY A 28 25.39 7.07 27.96
N VAL A 29 25.87 8.17 28.50
CA VAL A 29 26.81 9.12 27.85
C VAL A 29 28.23 8.67 28.17
N ILE A 30 29.09 8.57 27.18
CA ILE A 30 30.56 8.53 27.37
C ILE A 30 31.18 9.57 26.43
N ALA A 31 31.86 10.53 27.02
CA ALA A 31 32.75 11.47 26.38
C ALA A 31 34.17 10.92 26.38
N ALA A 32 34.95 11.15 25.34
CA ALA A 32 36.39 11.06 25.34
C ALA A 32 37.02 12.05 24.36
N ASP A 33 37.84 12.94 24.91
CA ASP A 33 38.74 13.87 24.22
C ASP A 33 39.87 13.15 23.49
N GLY A 34 40.41 13.79 22.46
CA GLY A 34 41.65 13.37 21.79
C GLY A 34 42.11 14.32 20.71
N LEU A 35 43.03 15.21 21.07
CA LEU A 35 43.72 16.22 20.23
C LEU A 35 44.67 15.61 19.20
N GLY A 36 44.73 16.22 18.00
CA GLY A 36 45.97 16.53 17.29
C GLY A 36 46.34 15.61 16.14
N SER A 37 46.33 16.12 14.89
CA SER A 37 47.47 16.08 13.96
C SER A 37 47.18 16.81 12.65
N SER A 38 48.20 17.44 12.08
CA SER A 38 48.29 18.35 10.96
C SER A 38 47.78 17.83 9.60
N PRO A 39 47.51 18.72 8.62
CA PRO A 39 46.90 18.36 7.35
C PRO A 39 47.91 17.71 6.39
N ASP A 40 47.66 16.47 6.07
CA ASP A 40 48.31 15.82 4.95
C ASP A 40 47.48 16.13 3.67
N THR A 41 48.17 16.80 2.76
CA THR A 41 47.65 17.14 1.42
C THR A 41 47.69 15.86 0.56
N SER A 42 46.69 15.02 0.71
CA SER A 42 46.59 13.83 -0.10
C SER A 42 45.29 13.85 -0.92
N SER A 43 45.51 14.00 -2.24
CA SER A 43 44.66 13.54 -3.36
C SER A 43 43.15 13.61 -3.11
N ILE A 44 42.50 14.55 -3.81
CA ILE A 44 41.06 14.49 -4.10
C ILE A 44 40.84 13.17 -4.83
N GLN A 45 40.51 12.12 -4.08
CA GLN A 45 39.90 10.95 -4.66
C GLN A 45 38.54 11.39 -5.19
N ASP A 46 38.38 11.28 -6.50
CA ASP A 46 37.06 11.36 -7.16
C ASP A 46 36.11 10.42 -6.41
N VAL A 47 35.33 10.97 -5.51
CA VAL A 47 34.26 10.23 -4.82
C VAL A 47 33.19 9.97 -5.90
N THR A 48 33.38 8.88 -6.63
CA THR A 48 32.35 8.39 -7.55
C THR A 48 31.07 8.26 -6.74
N ALA A 49 30.13 9.17 -7.00
CA ALA A 49 28.84 9.17 -6.33
C ALA A 49 28.20 7.77 -6.44
N ALA A 50 27.74 7.23 -5.32
CA ALA A 50 27.08 5.93 -5.32
C ALA A 50 25.95 5.91 -6.36
N PRO A 51 25.79 4.81 -7.11
CA PRO A 51 24.75 4.74 -8.12
C PRO A 51 23.37 4.95 -7.48
N PRO A 52 22.45 5.63 -8.16
CA PRO A 52 21.14 5.93 -7.61
C PRO A 52 20.40 4.65 -7.25
N PRO A 53 19.55 4.67 -6.18
CA PRO A 53 18.80 3.53 -5.73
C PRO A 53 17.90 2.97 -6.85
N GLN A 54 17.75 1.65 -6.89
CA GLN A 54 16.94 0.95 -7.88
C GLN A 54 15.84 0.11 -7.21
N LEU A 55 14.82 -0.21 -8.01
CA LEU A 55 13.76 -1.14 -7.62
C LEU A 55 14.31 -2.56 -7.39
N PRO A 56 13.61 -3.43 -6.65
CA PRO A 56 14.09 -4.78 -6.30
C PRO A 56 14.48 -5.67 -7.49
N ARG A 57 13.95 -5.38 -8.68
CA ARG A 57 14.24 -6.10 -9.94
C ARG A 57 14.95 -5.26 -10.97
N GLY A 58 15.58 -4.18 -10.52
CA GLY A 58 16.28 -3.23 -11.36
C GLY A 58 15.35 -2.15 -11.94
N GLY A 59 15.98 -1.11 -12.49
CA GLY A 59 15.25 0.04 -13.03
C GLY A 59 14.77 1.00 -11.94
N ARG A 60 14.09 2.07 -12.38
CA ARG A 60 13.60 3.12 -11.51
C ARG A 60 12.11 3.42 -11.68
N SER A 61 11.47 2.89 -12.74
CA SER A 61 10.04 3.04 -13.02
C SER A 61 9.33 1.72 -12.77
N ILE A 62 8.15 1.77 -12.10
CA ILE A 62 7.35 0.59 -11.81
C ILE A 62 6.36 0.36 -12.96
N LEU A 63 5.59 1.39 -13.30
CA LEU A 63 4.59 1.31 -14.35
C LEU A 63 4.96 2.28 -15.49
N PRO A 64 4.90 1.86 -16.73
CA PRO A 64 4.32 0.61 -17.23
C PRO A 64 5.30 -0.57 -17.36
N GLU A 65 6.51 -0.50 -16.84
CA GLU A 65 7.58 -1.49 -17.06
C GLU A 65 7.20 -2.88 -16.52
N PHE A 66 6.57 -2.92 -15.36
CA PHE A 66 6.12 -4.14 -14.71
C PHE A 66 4.60 -4.27 -14.70
N ARG A 67 4.13 -5.49 -14.45
CA ARG A 67 2.81 -5.74 -13.85
C ARG A 67 3.01 -6.08 -12.40
N VAL A 68 2.31 -5.41 -11.51
CA VAL A 68 2.39 -5.72 -10.08
C VAL A 68 1.36 -6.79 -9.73
N TYR A 69 1.81 -7.82 -9.00
CA TYR A 69 0.97 -8.84 -8.38
C TYR A 69 1.15 -8.77 -6.88
N ALA A 70 0.09 -8.51 -6.15
CA ALA A 70 0.15 -8.29 -4.71
C ALA A 70 -0.66 -9.30 -3.90
N HIS A 71 -0.19 -9.58 -2.66
CA HIS A 71 -0.98 -10.16 -1.59
C HIS A 71 -1.24 -9.10 -0.52
N TYR A 72 -2.49 -8.98 -0.14
CA TYR A 72 -2.98 -8.03 0.86
C TYR A 72 -3.15 -8.69 2.23
N GLY A 73 -2.97 -7.92 3.33
CA GLY A 73 -3.36 -8.36 4.66
C GLY A 73 -2.51 -7.84 5.80
N ALA A 74 -2.77 -8.37 6.99
CA ALA A 74 -2.06 -8.04 8.23
C ALA A 74 -1.92 -9.25 9.17
N PRO A 75 -0.85 -9.32 10.00
CA PRO A 75 -0.57 -10.50 10.82
C PRO A 75 -1.46 -10.66 12.06
N GLN A 76 -2.31 -9.68 12.37
CA GLN A 76 -3.14 -9.70 13.58
C GLN A 76 -4.27 -10.74 13.52
N ALA A 77 -4.81 -10.98 12.31
CA ALA A 77 -5.86 -11.98 12.11
C ALA A 77 -5.86 -12.46 10.65
N LYS A 78 -6.13 -13.75 10.46
CA LYS A 78 -6.22 -14.34 9.10
C LYS A 78 -7.38 -13.75 8.26
N GLN A 79 -8.38 -13.17 8.91
CA GLN A 79 -9.48 -12.47 8.26
C GLN A 79 -9.08 -11.12 7.66
N LEU A 80 -7.89 -10.63 7.96
CA LEU A 80 -7.33 -9.41 7.39
C LEU A 80 -6.56 -9.67 6.09
N GLY A 81 -6.67 -10.85 5.52
CA GLY A 81 -6.12 -11.20 4.22
C GLY A 81 -4.96 -12.19 4.25
N ILE A 82 -4.69 -12.75 3.07
CA ILE A 82 -3.75 -13.86 2.88
C ILE A 82 -2.30 -13.52 3.26
N LEU A 83 -1.91 -12.25 3.17
CA LEU A 83 -0.55 -11.82 3.52
C LEU A 83 -0.23 -12.09 4.98
N GLY A 84 -1.22 -11.98 5.87
CA GLY A 84 -1.07 -12.20 7.31
C GLY A 84 -0.93 -13.67 7.73
N ILE A 85 -1.15 -14.62 6.82
CA ILE A 85 -1.13 -16.04 7.13
C ILE A 85 0.30 -16.59 7.16
N GLY A 86 0.74 -17.05 8.32
CA GLY A 86 2.07 -17.59 8.57
C GLY A 86 3.15 -16.52 8.80
N THR A 87 4.40 -16.87 8.58
CA THR A 87 5.51 -15.91 8.71
C THR A 87 5.61 -15.01 7.46
N PRO A 88 6.16 -13.79 7.58
CA PRO A 88 6.39 -12.94 6.41
C PRO A 88 7.21 -13.61 5.31
N THR A 89 8.19 -14.44 5.66
CA THR A 89 8.99 -15.23 4.70
C THR A 89 8.13 -16.26 3.95
N ALA A 90 7.25 -16.97 4.67
CA ALA A 90 6.33 -17.94 4.06
C ALA A 90 5.30 -17.21 3.15
N ALA A 91 4.81 -16.05 3.58
CA ALA A 91 3.92 -15.21 2.78
C ALA A 91 4.61 -14.73 1.48
N ALA A 92 5.85 -14.27 1.55
CA ALA A 92 6.64 -13.86 0.39
C ALA A 92 6.89 -15.01 -0.59
N ALA A 93 7.19 -16.22 -0.08
CA ALA A 93 7.36 -17.42 -0.90
C ALA A 93 6.05 -17.82 -1.61
N ARG A 94 4.90 -17.76 -0.92
CA ARG A 94 3.57 -18.01 -1.50
C ARG A 94 3.25 -16.97 -2.58
N LEU A 95 3.45 -15.69 -2.29
CA LEU A 95 3.28 -14.58 -3.22
C LEU A 95 4.08 -14.81 -4.52
N THR A 96 5.38 -15.08 -4.39
CA THR A 96 6.27 -15.31 -5.54
C THR A 96 5.83 -16.51 -6.39
N ARG A 97 5.35 -17.57 -5.75
CA ARG A 97 4.82 -18.75 -6.43
C ARG A 97 3.56 -18.44 -7.23
N GLN A 98 2.61 -17.74 -6.62
CA GLN A 98 1.32 -17.39 -7.25
C GLN A 98 1.46 -16.33 -8.34
N ALA A 99 2.39 -15.39 -8.17
CA ALA A 99 2.71 -14.38 -9.19
C ALA A 99 3.10 -14.99 -10.54
N ARG A 100 3.66 -16.21 -10.55
CA ARG A 100 4.01 -16.94 -11.79
C ARG A 100 2.80 -17.21 -12.69
N ALA A 101 1.60 -17.31 -12.13
CA ALA A 101 0.38 -17.50 -12.91
C ALA A 101 0.05 -16.32 -13.84
N PHE A 102 0.62 -15.13 -13.57
CA PHE A 102 0.52 -13.94 -14.40
C PHE A 102 1.72 -13.75 -15.34
N SER A 103 2.80 -14.50 -15.13
CA SER A 103 3.98 -14.49 -16.01
C SER A 103 3.60 -15.08 -17.39
N GLY A 104 4.09 -14.47 -18.46
CA GLY A 104 3.77 -14.91 -19.82
C GLY A 104 2.36 -14.52 -20.33
N LYS A 105 1.50 -13.96 -19.47
CA LYS A 105 0.16 -13.45 -19.88
C LYS A 105 0.18 -11.99 -20.38
N GLY A 106 1.32 -11.57 -20.91
CA GLY A 106 1.58 -10.25 -21.47
C GLY A 106 3.07 -10.04 -21.65
N ARG A 107 3.46 -8.89 -22.25
CA ARG A 107 4.87 -8.57 -22.52
C ARG A 107 5.64 -8.10 -21.27
N ARG A 108 4.95 -7.67 -20.22
CA ARG A 108 5.55 -7.07 -19.03
C ARG A 108 5.95 -8.13 -18.02
N PRO A 109 7.15 -8.06 -17.43
CA PRO A 109 7.52 -8.90 -16.30
C PRO A 109 6.63 -8.62 -15.08
N VAL A 110 6.47 -9.61 -14.21
CA VAL A 110 5.68 -9.48 -12.98
C VAL A 110 6.59 -9.06 -11.84
N LEU A 111 6.24 -7.96 -11.16
CA LEU A 111 6.87 -7.50 -9.92
C LEU A 111 5.94 -7.85 -8.75
N PRO A 112 6.32 -8.79 -7.86
CA PRO A 112 5.51 -9.11 -6.69
C PRO A 112 5.49 -7.95 -5.68
N ALA A 113 4.40 -7.82 -4.93
CA ALA A 113 4.27 -6.85 -3.85
C ALA A 113 3.58 -7.46 -2.63
N MET A 114 4.08 -7.14 -1.45
CA MET A 114 3.45 -7.45 -0.17
C MET A 114 2.70 -6.19 0.27
N GLU A 115 1.37 -6.20 0.23
CA GLU A 115 0.54 -5.06 0.65
C GLU A 115 0.09 -5.28 2.08
N LEU A 116 0.87 -4.72 3.00
CA LEU A 116 0.65 -4.80 4.45
C LEU A 116 -0.28 -3.69 4.91
N ILE A 117 -1.35 -4.02 5.61
CA ILE A 117 -2.15 -3.00 6.29
C ILE A 117 -1.29 -2.37 7.38
N GLY A 118 -0.71 -1.21 7.07
CA GLY A 118 0.19 -0.45 7.93
C GLY A 118 -0.54 0.35 9.01
N VAL A 119 -1.76 0.81 8.69
CA VAL A 119 -2.70 1.43 9.62
C VAL A 119 -4.02 0.68 9.54
N ILE A 120 -4.45 0.10 10.65
CA ILE A 120 -5.66 -0.73 10.73
C ILE A 120 -6.78 0.10 11.34
N ALA A 121 -7.92 0.23 10.64
CA ALA A 121 -9.12 0.86 11.18
C ALA A 121 -9.75 0.00 12.30
N ASN A 122 -10.23 0.64 13.35
CA ASN A 122 -10.79 -0.02 14.54
C ASN A 122 -12.24 0.42 14.79
N ALA A 123 -13.05 -0.47 15.38
CA ALA A 123 -14.39 -0.12 15.84
C ALA A 123 -14.40 0.76 17.11
N GLY A 124 -13.29 0.77 17.85
CA GLY A 124 -13.11 1.59 19.07
C GLY A 124 -12.24 2.83 18.80
N PRO A 125 -12.40 3.88 19.62
CA PRO A 125 -11.74 5.17 19.40
C PRO A 125 -10.21 5.14 19.52
N GLY A 126 -9.65 4.18 20.26
CA GLY A 126 -8.25 4.22 20.64
C GLY A 126 -7.93 5.36 21.64
N ALA A 127 -6.68 5.51 22.00
CA ALA A 127 -6.26 6.53 22.98
C ALA A 127 -6.40 7.98 22.48
N ASP A 128 -6.31 8.17 21.16
CA ASP A 128 -6.37 9.50 20.52
C ASP A 128 -7.71 9.80 19.81
N GLY A 129 -8.71 8.93 19.96
CA GLY A 129 -10.02 9.08 19.33
C GLY A 129 -10.04 8.91 17.82
N LYS A 130 -8.96 8.40 17.20
CA LYS A 130 -8.84 8.32 15.74
C LYS A 130 -9.35 7.02 15.14
N TYR A 131 -9.78 6.05 15.94
CA TYR A 131 -10.35 4.78 15.47
C TYR A 131 -9.42 3.99 14.54
N ARG A 132 -8.12 3.98 14.87
CA ARG A 132 -7.12 3.23 14.11
C ARG A 132 -5.94 2.84 14.99
N THR A 133 -5.18 1.85 14.53
CA THR A 133 -3.91 1.42 15.15
C THR A 133 -2.84 1.30 14.06
N ARG A 134 -1.70 1.94 14.26
CA ARG A 134 -0.54 1.77 13.37
C ARG A 134 0.19 0.47 13.69
N GLN A 135 0.69 -0.21 12.67
CA GLN A 135 1.64 -1.31 12.87
C GLN A 135 2.89 -0.82 13.60
N THR A 136 3.45 -1.70 14.42
CA THR A 136 4.74 -1.39 15.04
C THR A 136 5.86 -1.39 14.00
N ARG A 137 6.89 -0.56 14.21
CA ARG A 137 8.10 -0.57 13.37
C ARG A 137 8.70 -1.97 13.21
N GLN A 138 8.66 -2.78 14.27
CA GLN A 138 9.16 -4.15 14.26
C GLN A 138 8.40 -5.03 13.25
N VAL A 139 7.07 -4.93 13.19
CA VAL A 139 6.24 -5.66 12.21
C VAL A 139 6.62 -5.22 10.81
N ILE A 140 6.63 -3.91 10.53
CA ILE A 140 6.95 -3.39 9.19
C ILE A 140 8.35 -3.84 8.74
N ARG A 141 9.36 -3.74 9.61
CA ARG A 141 10.73 -4.20 9.32
C ARG A 141 10.82 -5.71 9.02
N ARG A 142 10.00 -6.53 9.66
CA ARG A 142 9.93 -7.98 9.35
C ARG A 142 9.39 -8.24 7.95
N TYR A 143 8.33 -7.53 7.55
CA TYR A 143 7.77 -7.62 6.20
C TYR A 143 8.72 -7.03 5.15
N LEU A 144 9.38 -5.91 5.44
CA LEU A 144 10.37 -5.30 4.56
C LEU A 144 11.55 -6.26 4.27
N ARG A 145 12.09 -6.92 5.32
CA ARG A 145 13.15 -7.94 5.12
C ARG A 145 12.68 -9.09 4.24
N ALA A 146 11.44 -9.56 4.42
CA ALA A 146 10.88 -10.63 3.61
C ALA A 146 10.65 -10.18 2.15
N ALA A 147 10.17 -8.96 1.94
CA ALA A 147 10.01 -8.37 0.62
C ALA A 147 11.35 -8.24 -0.12
N ARG A 148 12.39 -7.73 0.55
CA ARG A 148 13.75 -7.64 0.01
C ARG A 148 14.30 -9.00 -0.41
N ALA A 149 14.22 -10.00 0.45
CA ALA A 149 14.66 -11.36 0.15
C ALA A 149 13.95 -11.97 -1.06
N ALA A 150 12.67 -11.60 -1.28
CA ALA A 150 11.86 -12.05 -2.41
C ALA A 150 11.96 -11.15 -3.65
N LYS A 151 12.77 -10.09 -3.62
CA LYS A 151 12.82 -9.05 -4.67
C LYS A 151 11.43 -8.52 -5.03
N SER A 152 10.68 -8.15 -3.99
CA SER A 152 9.28 -7.69 -4.05
C SER A 152 9.16 -6.27 -3.50
N LEU A 153 8.12 -5.56 -3.87
CA LEU A 153 7.72 -4.33 -3.20
C LEU A 153 7.09 -4.63 -1.83
N LEU A 154 7.14 -3.66 -0.93
CA LEU A 154 6.30 -3.57 0.26
C LEU A 154 5.41 -2.34 0.11
N ILE A 155 4.10 -2.54 0.12
CA ILE A 155 3.12 -1.45 0.09
C ILE A 155 2.51 -1.33 1.47
N LEU A 156 2.56 -0.13 2.05
CA LEU A 156 1.95 0.15 3.36
C LEU A 156 0.57 0.74 3.13
N ASP A 157 -0.45 -0.07 3.38
CA ASP A 157 -1.84 0.35 3.25
C ASP A 157 -2.32 1.14 4.48
N ILE A 158 -3.05 2.21 4.23
CA ILE A 158 -3.53 3.15 5.24
C ILE A 158 -5.06 3.11 5.31
N GLN A 159 -5.58 2.59 6.42
CA GLN A 159 -6.98 2.68 6.83
C GLN A 159 -7.09 3.72 7.95
N PRO A 160 -7.24 5.02 7.66
CA PRO A 160 -6.87 6.09 8.60
C PRO A 160 -7.87 6.30 9.75
N GLY A 161 -9.03 5.66 9.73
CA GLY A 161 -10.10 5.95 10.68
C GLY A 161 -10.52 7.43 10.58
N ARG A 162 -10.49 8.15 11.70
CA ARG A 162 -10.76 9.60 11.76
C ARG A 162 -9.51 10.48 11.59
N ALA A 163 -8.33 9.88 11.34
CA ALA A 163 -7.16 10.64 10.96
C ALA A 163 -7.20 10.98 9.46
N ASP A 164 -6.34 11.87 9.02
CA ASP A 164 -6.13 12.16 7.60
C ASP A 164 -5.00 11.31 7.02
N PHE A 165 -5.05 11.08 5.70
CA PHE A 165 -4.08 10.24 5.02
C PHE A 165 -2.66 10.79 5.05
N LEU A 166 -2.48 12.12 5.00
CA LEU A 166 -1.15 12.72 4.98
C LEU A 166 -0.43 12.52 6.31
N THR A 167 -1.14 12.71 7.43
CA THR A 167 -0.60 12.45 8.77
C THR A 167 -0.17 11.00 8.94
N GLU A 168 -1.00 10.06 8.45
CA GLU A 168 -0.68 8.64 8.55
C GLU A 168 0.45 8.23 7.58
N ALA A 169 0.50 8.79 6.37
CA ALA A 169 1.59 8.55 5.42
C ALA A 169 2.95 9.03 5.95
N LYS A 170 3.00 10.24 6.54
CA LYS A 170 4.21 10.78 7.15
C LYS A 170 4.73 9.94 8.31
N ALA A 171 3.88 9.24 9.03
CA ALA A 171 4.31 8.32 10.07
C ALA A 171 5.14 7.13 9.55
N PHE A 172 5.14 6.90 8.24
CA PHE A 172 5.93 5.86 7.56
C PHE A 172 7.15 6.39 6.81
N GLU A 173 7.50 7.67 6.96
CA GLU A 173 8.61 8.32 6.24
C GLU A 173 9.92 7.54 6.36
N GLU A 174 10.24 7.01 7.54
CA GLU A 174 11.44 6.17 7.76
C GLU A 174 11.49 4.89 6.89
N PHE A 175 10.35 4.42 6.41
CA PHE A 175 10.25 3.27 5.51
C PHE A 175 10.14 3.69 4.04
N LEU A 176 9.58 4.86 3.76
CA LEU A 176 9.41 5.36 2.39
C LEU A 176 10.73 5.79 1.74
N ILE A 177 11.80 5.99 2.52
CA ILE A 177 13.15 6.18 1.99
C ILE A 177 13.68 4.93 1.27
N GLU A 178 13.13 3.75 1.59
CA GLU A 178 13.54 2.49 0.96
C GLU A 178 12.96 2.38 -0.46
N PRO A 179 13.78 2.02 -1.47
CA PRO A 179 13.36 2.00 -2.87
C PRO A 179 12.12 1.14 -3.14
N GLU A 180 11.97 0.04 -2.42
CA GLU A 180 10.92 -0.94 -2.60
C GLU A 180 9.61 -0.61 -1.85
N VAL A 181 9.56 0.47 -1.05
CA VAL A 181 8.38 0.79 -0.24
C VAL A 181 7.49 1.81 -0.93
N GLY A 182 6.20 1.48 -1.06
CA GLY A 182 5.14 2.34 -1.56
C GLY A 182 3.98 2.47 -0.57
N LEU A 183 2.90 3.13 -0.98
CA LEU A 183 1.70 3.35 -0.17
C LEU A 183 0.45 2.79 -0.85
N ALA A 184 -0.54 2.42 -0.03
CA ALA A 184 -1.92 2.33 -0.47
C ALA A 184 -2.79 3.21 0.44
N LEU A 185 -3.83 3.79 -0.14
CA LEU A 185 -4.82 4.60 0.55
C LEU A 185 -6.16 3.90 0.42
N ASP A 186 -6.83 3.66 1.54
CA ASP A 186 -8.11 2.97 1.58
C ASP A 186 -9.24 3.90 2.06
N PRO A 187 -9.90 4.63 1.12
CA PRO A 187 -10.95 5.59 1.41
C PRO A 187 -12.16 5.00 2.12
N GLU A 188 -12.40 3.69 2.00
CA GLU A 188 -13.48 3.00 2.72
C GLU A 188 -13.40 3.27 4.23
N TRP A 189 -12.19 3.39 4.75
CA TRP A 189 -11.92 3.59 6.17
C TRP A 189 -11.63 5.05 6.55
N ARG A 190 -11.76 6.01 5.62
CA ARG A 190 -11.61 7.44 5.92
C ARG A 190 -12.91 8.01 6.49
N MET A 191 -12.95 8.12 7.82
CA MET A 191 -14.14 8.50 8.59
C MET A 191 -14.23 10.00 8.82
N GLY A 192 -15.44 10.53 8.75
CA GLY A 192 -15.78 11.86 9.29
C GLY A 192 -15.84 11.86 10.83
N PRO A 193 -16.02 13.05 11.45
CA PRO A 193 -15.95 13.22 12.92
C PRO A 193 -16.89 12.31 13.72
N ASN A 194 -18.09 12.05 13.18
CA ASN A 194 -19.12 11.27 13.85
C ASN A 194 -19.30 9.85 13.27
N GLN A 195 -18.42 9.43 12.37
CA GLN A 195 -18.48 8.13 11.73
C GLN A 195 -17.57 7.13 12.46
N VAL A 196 -17.96 5.85 12.44
CA VAL A 196 -17.20 4.75 13.04
C VAL A 196 -16.88 3.72 11.95
N PRO A 197 -15.62 3.27 11.83
CA PRO A 197 -15.23 2.24 10.88
C PRO A 197 -16.11 0.98 11.00
N GLY A 198 -16.45 0.39 9.86
CA GLY A 198 -17.32 -0.80 9.77
C GLY A 198 -18.82 -0.53 9.96
N ARG A 199 -19.24 0.69 10.31
CA ARG A 199 -20.65 1.07 10.36
C ARG A 199 -21.13 1.80 9.11
N VAL A 200 -20.22 2.48 8.43
CA VAL A 200 -20.44 3.21 7.18
C VAL A 200 -19.24 3.02 6.25
N ILE A 201 -19.46 3.16 4.97
CA ILE A 201 -18.38 3.28 3.99
C ILE A 201 -17.85 4.71 4.05
N GLY A 202 -16.54 4.84 4.25
CA GLY A 202 -15.86 6.11 4.31
C GLY A 202 -15.71 6.79 2.94
N SER A 203 -15.16 7.98 2.96
CA SER A 203 -14.85 8.71 1.73
C SER A 203 -13.77 9.75 1.94
N VAL A 204 -13.00 10.00 0.89
CA VAL A 204 -11.94 11.01 0.86
C VAL A 204 -12.20 12.03 -0.25
N ASP A 205 -11.70 13.23 -0.08
CA ASP A 205 -11.67 14.20 -1.16
C ASP A 205 -10.41 14.05 -2.00
N ALA A 206 -10.50 14.27 -3.33
CA ALA A 206 -9.33 14.24 -4.21
C ALA A 206 -8.21 15.18 -3.75
N ALA A 207 -8.54 16.28 -3.07
CA ALA A 207 -7.55 17.21 -2.52
C ALA A 207 -6.68 16.57 -1.44
N GLU A 208 -7.26 15.69 -0.58
CA GLU A 208 -6.50 14.97 0.44
C GLU A 208 -5.54 13.93 -0.18
N ILE A 209 -5.98 13.19 -1.20
CA ILE A 209 -5.11 12.30 -1.98
C ILE A 209 -3.99 13.08 -2.65
N ASN A 210 -4.32 14.23 -3.25
CA ASN A 210 -3.34 15.10 -3.90
C ASN A 210 -2.30 15.66 -2.91
N ALA A 211 -2.67 15.91 -1.66
CA ALA A 211 -1.73 16.34 -0.63
C ALA A 211 -0.73 15.23 -0.29
N VAL A 212 -1.19 13.97 -0.19
CA VAL A 212 -0.30 12.82 0.02
C VAL A 212 0.65 12.66 -1.16
N THR A 213 0.13 12.65 -2.40
CA THR A 213 0.95 12.42 -3.59
C THR A 213 1.90 13.57 -3.89
N ALA A 214 1.53 14.82 -3.55
CA ALA A 214 2.44 15.96 -3.67
C ALA A 214 3.61 15.84 -2.69
N TRP A 215 3.33 15.63 -1.40
CA TRP A 215 4.36 15.41 -0.40
C TRP A 215 5.28 14.24 -0.76
N LEU A 216 4.71 13.10 -1.19
CA LEU A 216 5.51 11.93 -1.56
C LEU A 216 6.35 12.19 -2.82
N SER A 217 5.85 12.95 -3.80
CA SER A 217 6.61 13.37 -4.99
C SER A 217 7.82 14.22 -4.60
N ASP A 218 7.63 15.21 -3.73
CA ASP A 218 8.73 16.05 -3.22
C ASP A 218 9.76 15.18 -2.48
N PHE A 219 9.30 14.22 -1.67
CA PHE A 219 10.14 13.27 -0.95
C PHE A 219 10.97 12.37 -1.89
N VAL A 220 10.35 11.83 -2.94
CA VAL A 220 11.00 11.00 -3.97
C VAL A 220 12.06 11.80 -4.70
N ASN A 221 11.74 13.03 -5.12
CA ASN A 221 12.66 13.90 -5.84
C ASN A 221 13.85 14.30 -4.97
N ALA A 222 13.62 14.71 -3.73
CA ALA A 222 14.68 15.10 -2.79
C ALA A 222 15.62 13.93 -2.47
N GLY A 223 15.10 12.73 -2.34
CA GLY A 223 15.88 11.51 -2.05
C GLY A 223 16.46 10.83 -3.29
N ASN A 224 16.27 11.38 -4.50
CA ASN A 224 16.61 10.72 -5.76
C ASN A 224 16.19 9.24 -5.78
N LEU A 225 14.96 8.96 -5.30
CA LEU A 225 14.41 7.61 -5.20
C LEU A 225 13.79 7.16 -6.54
N PRO A 226 13.65 5.85 -6.78
CA PRO A 226 12.83 5.36 -7.87
C PRO A 226 11.34 5.67 -7.62
N ASP A 227 10.52 5.54 -8.66
CA ASP A 227 9.08 5.77 -8.59
C ASP A 227 8.44 5.00 -7.44
N LYS A 228 7.45 5.62 -6.80
CA LYS A 228 6.64 5.02 -5.73
C LYS A 228 5.28 4.63 -6.25
N LEU A 229 4.87 3.39 -5.99
CA LEU A 229 3.51 2.95 -6.23
C LEU A 229 2.60 3.55 -5.16
N VAL A 230 1.52 4.20 -5.59
CA VAL A 230 0.44 4.68 -4.73
C VAL A 230 -0.88 4.07 -5.21
N ILE A 231 -1.41 3.13 -4.45
CA ILE A 231 -2.68 2.46 -4.76
C ILE A 231 -3.81 3.20 -4.04
N VAL A 232 -4.91 3.52 -4.74
CA VAL A 232 -6.10 4.10 -4.13
C VAL A 232 -7.26 3.13 -4.34
N HIS A 233 -7.74 2.54 -3.26
CA HIS A 233 -8.84 1.57 -3.28
C HIS A 233 -10.17 2.26 -3.50
N GLN A 234 -11.01 1.69 -4.36
CA GLN A 234 -12.34 2.21 -4.67
C GLN A 234 -13.29 1.11 -5.15
N PHE A 235 -14.50 1.03 -4.60
CA PHE A 235 -15.55 0.15 -5.12
C PHE A 235 -16.91 0.87 -5.29
N THR A 236 -17.08 2.08 -4.74
CA THR A 236 -18.24 2.94 -5.03
C THR A 236 -17.79 4.32 -5.53
N ASP A 237 -18.64 5.00 -6.30
CA ASP A 237 -18.30 6.30 -6.89
C ASP A 237 -18.10 7.38 -5.82
N GLY A 238 -18.82 7.30 -4.70
CA GLY A 238 -18.76 8.27 -3.60
C GLY A 238 -17.50 8.19 -2.73
N MET A 239 -16.70 7.14 -2.84
CA MET A 239 -15.50 6.96 -2.00
C MET A 239 -14.42 8.01 -2.31
N ILE A 240 -14.32 8.47 -3.55
CA ILE A 240 -13.40 9.56 -3.93
C ILE A 240 -14.24 10.73 -4.45
N ARG A 241 -14.46 11.71 -3.56
CA ARG A 241 -15.17 12.93 -3.95
C ARG A 241 -14.30 13.78 -4.86
N ARG A 242 -14.93 14.46 -5.83
CA ARG A 242 -14.22 15.30 -6.82
C ARG A 242 -13.09 14.55 -7.55
N LYS A 243 -13.28 13.27 -7.85
CA LYS A 243 -12.29 12.37 -8.45
C LYS A 243 -11.57 12.97 -9.68
N LYS A 244 -12.27 13.76 -10.50
CA LYS A 244 -11.67 14.48 -11.64
C LYS A 244 -10.59 15.49 -11.25
N GLY A 245 -10.52 15.88 -9.98
CA GLY A 245 -9.51 16.76 -9.43
C GLY A 245 -8.21 16.08 -9.01
N LEU A 246 -8.09 14.75 -9.16
CA LEU A 246 -6.85 14.02 -8.93
C LEU A 246 -5.75 14.52 -9.90
N ARG A 247 -4.50 14.56 -9.43
CA ARG A 247 -3.35 15.09 -10.17
C ARG A 247 -2.23 14.05 -10.25
N GLN A 248 -1.66 13.90 -11.45
CA GLN A 248 -0.40 13.18 -11.62
C GLN A 248 0.75 13.93 -10.94
N ARG A 249 1.75 13.16 -10.49
CA ARG A 249 2.98 13.67 -9.88
C ARG A 249 4.18 12.91 -10.41
N THR A 250 5.29 13.61 -10.59
CA THR A 250 6.57 13.00 -10.96
C THR A 250 7.02 12.03 -9.87
N GLY A 251 7.53 10.88 -10.27
CA GLY A 251 7.99 9.85 -9.33
C GLY A 251 6.87 9.09 -8.61
N ILE A 252 5.59 9.27 -9.02
CA ILE A 252 4.43 8.61 -8.41
C ILE A 252 3.62 7.86 -9.47
N ASP A 253 3.61 6.55 -9.38
CA ASP A 253 2.74 5.66 -10.14
C ASP A 253 1.41 5.47 -9.40
N MET A 254 0.44 6.37 -9.64
CA MET A 254 -0.86 6.30 -8.99
C MET A 254 -1.79 5.32 -9.70
N VAL A 255 -2.35 4.39 -8.94
CA VAL A 255 -3.24 3.32 -9.39
C VAL A 255 -4.62 3.49 -8.77
N LEU A 256 -5.66 3.55 -9.60
CA LEU A 256 -7.04 3.43 -9.13
C LEU A 256 -7.42 1.95 -9.13
N ASN A 257 -7.53 1.38 -7.94
CA ASN A 257 -7.76 -0.04 -7.74
C ASN A 257 -9.25 -0.32 -7.54
N ALA A 258 -9.83 -1.15 -8.40
CA ALA A 258 -11.19 -1.62 -8.23
C ALA A 258 -11.22 -2.71 -7.15
N ASP A 259 -11.72 -2.35 -6.00
CA ASP A 259 -11.92 -3.18 -4.83
C ASP A 259 -13.37 -3.72 -4.76
N GLY A 260 -13.72 -4.43 -3.70
CA GLY A 260 -15.03 -5.02 -3.48
C GLY A 260 -15.13 -6.46 -3.97
N PHE A 261 -15.76 -7.29 -3.16
CA PHE A 261 -15.97 -8.71 -3.42
C PHE A 261 -17.31 -8.98 -4.11
N GLY A 262 -17.48 -10.20 -4.65
CA GLY A 262 -18.72 -10.64 -5.26
C GLY A 262 -18.51 -11.60 -6.43
N THR A 263 -19.52 -11.73 -7.29
CA THR A 263 -19.43 -12.54 -8.51
C THR A 263 -18.51 -11.89 -9.54
N ALA A 264 -17.95 -12.69 -10.46
CA ALA A 264 -17.12 -12.18 -11.56
C ALA A 264 -17.82 -11.08 -12.37
N ALA A 265 -19.14 -11.19 -12.58
CA ALA A 265 -19.94 -10.17 -13.28
C ALA A 265 -20.02 -8.85 -12.47
N ALA A 266 -20.31 -8.92 -11.18
CA ALA A 266 -20.37 -7.74 -10.30
C ALA A 266 -19.01 -7.05 -10.21
N LYS A 267 -17.93 -7.82 -10.06
CA LYS A 267 -16.55 -7.31 -10.02
C LYS A 267 -16.14 -6.65 -11.35
N THR A 268 -16.47 -7.26 -12.49
CA THR A 268 -16.23 -6.68 -13.81
C THR A 268 -16.99 -5.35 -14.00
N ALA A 269 -18.23 -5.28 -13.52
CA ALA A 269 -19.03 -4.05 -13.54
C ALA A 269 -18.40 -2.96 -12.65
N THR A 270 -17.94 -3.32 -11.44
CA THR A 270 -17.22 -2.40 -10.54
C THR A 270 -15.92 -1.90 -11.18
N TYR A 271 -15.13 -2.80 -11.76
CA TYR A 271 -13.93 -2.42 -12.50
C TYR A 271 -14.24 -1.41 -13.61
N GLY A 272 -15.26 -1.70 -14.43
CA GLY A 272 -15.70 -0.78 -15.50
C GLY A 272 -16.12 0.60 -14.99
N ARG A 273 -16.71 0.71 -13.79
CA ARG A 273 -17.04 2.01 -13.15
C ARG A 273 -15.78 2.74 -12.68
N VAL A 274 -14.91 2.04 -11.95
CA VAL A 274 -13.68 2.64 -11.38
C VAL A 274 -12.76 3.18 -12.48
N VAL A 275 -12.59 2.43 -13.58
CA VAL A 275 -11.68 2.82 -14.65
C VAL A 275 -12.28 3.88 -15.60
N ARG A 276 -13.60 4.05 -15.64
CA ARG A 276 -14.22 5.18 -16.36
C ARG A 276 -13.84 6.47 -15.65
N GLY A 277 -13.31 7.43 -16.40
CA GLY A 277 -12.88 8.70 -15.83
C GLY A 277 -11.65 8.61 -14.93
N ARG A 278 -10.85 7.53 -15.07
CA ARG A 278 -9.58 7.40 -14.35
C ARG A 278 -8.55 8.47 -14.74
N GLY A 279 -8.78 9.17 -15.87
CA GLY A 279 -7.78 10.09 -16.38
C GLY A 279 -6.50 9.36 -16.80
N PRO A 280 -5.33 9.93 -16.50
CA PRO A 280 -4.03 9.36 -16.86
C PRO A 280 -3.54 8.26 -15.92
N PHE A 281 -4.31 7.92 -14.87
CA PHE A 281 -3.86 6.99 -13.83
C PHE A 281 -3.92 5.53 -14.26
N HIS A 282 -3.07 4.73 -13.65
CA HIS A 282 -3.01 3.29 -13.82
C HIS A 282 -4.21 2.57 -13.21
N THR A 283 -4.41 1.31 -13.56
CA THR A 283 -5.57 0.55 -13.11
C THR A 283 -5.17 -0.68 -12.32
N GLY A 284 -5.88 -0.89 -11.21
CA GLY A 284 -5.75 -2.07 -10.36
C GLY A 284 -7.06 -2.85 -10.23
N PHE A 285 -6.95 -4.12 -9.88
CA PHE A 285 -8.07 -5.01 -9.67
C PHE A 285 -7.78 -5.93 -8.47
N LYS A 286 -8.66 -5.91 -7.46
CA LYS A 286 -8.53 -6.73 -6.25
C LYS A 286 -9.48 -7.92 -6.31
N LEU A 287 -9.01 -9.06 -5.86
CA LEU A 287 -9.74 -10.33 -5.75
C LEU A 287 -9.66 -10.84 -4.31
N PHE A 288 -10.70 -11.56 -3.88
CA PHE A 288 -10.84 -12.09 -2.53
C PHE A 288 -10.96 -13.60 -2.58
N PHE A 289 -10.01 -14.31 -1.96
CA PHE A 289 -10.00 -15.78 -1.98
C PHE A 289 -11.22 -16.41 -1.34
N VAL A 290 -11.79 -15.74 -0.35
CA VAL A 290 -12.91 -16.27 0.47
C VAL A 290 -14.24 -15.66 0.06
N GLU A 291 -14.27 -14.34 -0.17
CA GLU A 291 -15.51 -13.57 -0.37
C GLU A 291 -15.99 -13.53 -1.81
N ASP A 292 -15.10 -13.77 -2.80
CA ASP A 292 -15.50 -13.80 -4.21
C ASP A 292 -16.24 -15.11 -4.53
N THR A 293 -17.42 -14.96 -5.11
CA THR A 293 -18.17 -16.11 -5.64
C THR A 293 -17.68 -16.44 -7.04
N GLY A 294 -16.97 -17.57 -7.17
CA GLY A 294 -16.32 -17.93 -8.45
C GLY A 294 -15.13 -17.03 -8.71
N LEU A 295 -14.03 -17.25 -7.98
CA LEU A 295 -12.79 -16.48 -8.13
C LEU A 295 -12.32 -16.47 -9.58
N MET A 296 -12.16 -15.27 -10.15
CA MET A 296 -11.69 -15.12 -11.52
C MET A 296 -10.27 -15.67 -11.70
N THR A 297 -10.08 -16.45 -12.74
CA THR A 297 -8.76 -16.94 -13.13
C THR A 297 -7.85 -15.81 -13.61
N PRO A 298 -6.53 -15.98 -13.56
CA PRO A 298 -5.60 -15.01 -14.13
C PRO A 298 -5.89 -14.64 -15.59
N SER A 299 -6.37 -15.61 -16.39
CA SER A 299 -6.73 -15.37 -17.79
C SER A 299 -7.97 -14.50 -17.93
N GLU A 300 -8.97 -14.65 -17.07
CA GLU A 300 -10.17 -13.80 -17.03
C GLU A 300 -9.84 -12.38 -16.59
N VAL A 301 -9.02 -12.22 -15.54
CA VAL A 301 -8.53 -10.91 -15.08
C VAL A 301 -7.80 -10.21 -16.24
N MET A 302 -6.95 -10.92 -16.97
CA MET A 302 -6.17 -10.34 -18.07
C MET A 302 -7.00 -10.04 -19.33
N ARG A 303 -8.27 -10.47 -19.38
CA ARG A 303 -9.23 -10.06 -20.43
C ARG A 303 -9.96 -8.76 -20.13
N LEU A 304 -9.93 -8.26 -18.89
CA LEU A 304 -10.51 -6.96 -18.54
C LEU A 304 -9.96 -5.82 -19.42
N ARG A 305 -10.78 -4.79 -19.63
CA ARG A 305 -10.38 -3.62 -20.45
C ARG A 305 -10.67 -2.30 -19.70
N PRO A 306 -9.66 -1.40 -19.55
CA PRO A 306 -8.23 -1.64 -19.83
C PRO A 306 -7.72 -2.84 -19.03
N ARG A 307 -6.59 -3.43 -19.48
CA ARG A 307 -6.00 -4.57 -18.77
C ARG A 307 -5.39 -4.08 -17.45
N PRO A 308 -5.72 -4.68 -16.29
CA PRO A 308 -5.15 -4.25 -15.01
C PRO A 308 -3.62 -4.31 -15.01
N GLU A 309 -3.00 -3.27 -14.48
CA GLU A 309 -1.54 -3.18 -14.31
C GLU A 309 -1.12 -3.64 -12.92
N VAL A 310 -2.03 -3.52 -11.95
CA VAL A 310 -1.88 -4.06 -10.59
C VAL A 310 -3.00 -5.08 -10.34
N VAL A 311 -2.66 -6.24 -9.80
CA VAL A 311 -3.63 -7.27 -9.40
C VAL A 311 -3.33 -7.67 -7.96
N ILE A 312 -4.32 -7.53 -7.09
CA ILE A 312 -4.20 -7.75 -5.64
C ILE A 312 -5.08 -8.93 -5.24
N TYR A 313 -4.59 -9.78 -4.37
CA TYR A 313 -5.34 -10.86 -3.74
C TYR A 313 -5.35 -10.72 -2.22
N GLU A 314 -6.55 -10.76 -1.66
CA GLU A 314 -6.82 -10.77 -0.22
C GLU A 314 -7.22 -12.13 0.30
#